data_9456e55edd07945face67ead77a37d64
#
_entry.id   9456e55edd07945face67ead77a37d64
#
_cell.length_a   1.000
_cell.length_b   1.000
_cell.length_c   1.000
_cell.angle_alpha   90.00
_cell.angle_beta   90.00
_cell.angle_gamma   90.00
#
_symmetry.space_group_name_H-M   'P 1'
#
loop_
_entity.id
_entity.type
_entity.pdbx_description
1 polymer ?
#
loop_
_entity_poly.entity_id
_entity_poly.type
_entity_poly.pdbx_seq_one_letter_code
_entity_poly.pdbx_strand_id
1 'polypeptide(L)'
;MRTPIYLCAFKDAYTKEILGHCVSSRMTVSLVKSAYDVMMENHGHELRGAACVIHSDQGSQYLSTTFQRLLSDDGFLQSVSDRGNSQDNAPMESFFGRLKCELLDLVALCPDASTVSRMISGYIDAYNHRHYQYALAGLTPSEYYTYVTTGIYPVDNYYGIKATELMPIQALIAARRRAAEEKAKKYREASAKKRAMAQGKKKDPEFVIARDQRILRREIAKWTRSKELALQQISHLREILELSQKARAYLMTASADLILQLYNGENWGAHPELAYIYKMRELF
;
A
#
# COMPACT_ATOMS: atom_id res chain seq x y z
N MET A 1 -15.30 -24.87 -9.16
CA MET A 1 -15.44 -23.42 -8.83
C MET A 1 -14.55 -23.13 -7.63
N ARG A 2 -13.63 -22.16 -7.73
CA ARG A 2 -12.84 -21.77 -6.56
C ARG A 2 -13.67 -20.89 -5.64
N THR A 3 -13.70 -21.21 -4.36
CA THR A 3 -14.39 -20.40 -3.35
C THR A 3 -13.71 -19.03 -3.24
N PRO A 4 -14.42 -17.91 -3.32
CA PRO A 4 -13.84 -16.61 -3.12
C PRO A 4 -13.30 -16.47 -1.70
N ILE A 5 -12.19 -15.73 -1.54
CA ILE A 5 -11.58 -15.45 -0.24
C ILE A 5 -11.57 -13.95 -0.04
N TYR A 6 -11.99 -13.55 1.13
CA TYR A 6 -12.10 -12.15 1.55
C TYR A 6 -11.17 -11.88 2.72
N LEU A 7 -10.49 -10.75 2.67
CA LEU A 7 -9.64 -10.23 3.74
C LEU A 7 -10.25 -8.92 4.25
N CYS A 8 -10.46 -8.83 5.55
CA CYS A 8 -10.69 -7.58 6.26
C CYS A 8 -9.44 -7.25 7.09
N ALA A 9 -8.99 -6.01 7.06
CA ALA A 9 -7.83 -5.55 7.83
C ALA A 9 -8.06 -4.15 8.37
N PHE A 10 -7.60 -3.90 9.59
CA PHE A 10 -7.53 -2.58 10.22
C PHE A 10 -6.09 -2.10 10.20
N LYS A 11 -5.87 -0.94 9.62
CA LYS A 11 -4.56 -0.35 9.43
C LYS A 11 -4.48 1.01 10.13
N ASP A 12 -3.45 1.21 10.92
CA ASP A 12 -3.18 2.53 11.45
C ASP A 12 -2.73 3.48 10.31
N ALA A 13 -3.44 4.59 10.19
CA ALA A 13 -3.16 5.58 9.15
C ALA A 13 -1.82 6.28 9.34
N TYR A 14 -1.30 6.36 10.57
CA TYR A 14 -0.05 7.04 10.91
C TYR A 14 1.15 6.11 10.79
N THR A 15 1.16 5.01 11.53
CA THR A 15 2.28 4.06 11.58
C THR A 15 2.30 3.07 10.42
N LYS A 16 1.18 2.95 9.69
CA LYS A 16 0.94 2.00 8.61
C LYS A 16 0.85 0.54 9.06
N GLU A 17 0.92 0.27 10.34
CA GLU A 17 0.79 -1.08 10.90
C GLU A 17 -0.61 -1.65 10.66
N ILE A 18 -0.66 -2.94 10.34
CA ILE A 18 -1.92 -3.69 10.32
C ILE A 18 -2.18 -4.18 11.74
N LEU A 19 -3.12 -3.53 12.42
CA LEU A 19 -3.43 -3.77 13.83
C LEU A 19 -4.28 -5.03 14.05
N GLY A 20 -5.06 -5.40 13.05
CA GLY A 20 -5.89 -6.59 13.08
C GLY A 20 -6.37 -6.99 11.70
N HIS A 21 -6.53 -8.30 11.47
CA HIS A 21 -7.03 -8.82 10.21
C HIS A 21 -7.76 -10.14 10.40
N CYS A 22 -8.63 -10.46 9.46
CA CYS A 22 -9.29 -11.75 9.38
C CYS A 22 -9.54 -12.14 7.92
N VAL A 23 -9.41 -13.43 7.63
CA VAL A 23 -9.65 -14.04 6.32
C VAL A 23 -10.86 -14.96 6.38
N SER A 24 -11.76 -14.88 5.41
CA SER A 24 -12.98 -15.71 5.36
C SER A 24 -13.37 -16.03 3.93
N SER A 25 -14.12 -17.11 3.74
CA SER A 25 -14.79 -17.43 2.47
C SER A 25 -16.08 -16.62 2.25
N ARG A 26 -16.51 -15.81 3.21
CA ARG A 26 -17.74 -15.01 3.14
C ARG A 26 -17.47 -13.56 3.53
N MET A 27 -17.95 -12.63 2.71
CA MET A 27 -17.93 -11.20 3.03
C MET A 27 -19.15 -10.87 3.91
N THR A 28 -18.97 -10.92 5.22
CA THR A 28 -20.04 -10.72 6.21
C THR A 28 -19.60 -9.73 7.28
N VAL A 29 -20.57 -9.23 8.06
CA VAL A 29 -20.29 -8.43 9.27
C VAL A 29 -19.43 -9.21 10.27
N SER A 30 -19.60 -10.55 10.32
CA SER A 30 -18.76 -11.42 11.17
C SER A 30 -17.27 -11.36 10.80
N LEU A 31 -16.95 -11.28 9.50
CA LEU A 31 -15.55 -11.11 9.06
C LEU A 31 -14.95 -9.80 9.60
N VAL A 32 -15.71 -8.71 9.49
CA VAL A 32 -15.26 -7.39 10.00
C VAL A 32 -15.14 -7.43 11.51
N LYS A 33 -16.11 -8.02 12.21
CA LYS A 33 -16.05 -8.19 13.67
C LYS A 33 -14.84 -9.00 14.09
N SER A 34 -14.54 -10.13 13.46
CA SER A 34 -13.38 -10.94 13.81
C SER A 34 -12.06 -10.19 13.60
N ALA A 35 -11.92 -9.41 12.51
CA ALA A 35 -10.75 -8.57 12.31
C ALA A 35 -10.64 -7.45 13.37
N TYR A 36 -11.77 -6.89 13.78
CA TYR A 36 -11.86 -5.90 14.85
C TYR A 36 -11.48 -6.50 16.20
N ASP A 37 -11.98 -7.69 16.52
CA ASP A 37 -11.67 -8.39 17.76
C ASP A 37 -10.14 -8.62 17.89
N VAL A 38 -9.47 -9.06 16.81
CA VAL A 38 -8.01 -9.20 16.76
C VAL A 38 -7.29 -7.85 17.01
N MET A 39 -7.78 -6.77 16.41
CA MET A 39 -7.23 -5.43 16.67
C MET A 39 -7.38 -5.05 18.14
N MET A 40 -8.53 -5.30 18.74
CA MET A 40 -8.82 -4.96 20.12
C MET A 40 -8.09 -5.86 21.12
N GLU A 41 -7.83 -7.12 20.80
CA GLU A 41 -6.99 -8.00 21.62
C GLU A 41 -5.54 -7.50 21.70
N ASN A 42 -4.98 -7.05 20.59
CA ASN A 42 -3.59 -6.64 20.49
C ASN A 42 -3.35 -5.19 20.95
N HIS A 43 -4.24 -4.27 20.61
CA HIS A 43 -4.05 -2.82 20.75
C HIS A 43 -5.17 -2.10 21.51
N GLY A 44 -6.17 -2.83 22.00
CA GLY A 44 -7.35 -2.22 22.63
C GLY A 44 -7.05 -1.34 23.85
N HIS A 45 -5.99 -1.66 24.61
CA HIS A 45 -5.58 -0.88 25.77
C HIS A 45 -5.03 0.52 25.39
N GLU A 46 -4.47 0.66 24.20
CA GLU A 46 -3.93 1.92 23.67
C GLU A 46 -5.00 2.71 22.92
N LEU A 47 -5.88 2.00 22.20
CA LEU A 47 -6.91 2.59 21.37
C LEU A 47 -8.10 3.12 22.20
N ARG A 48 -8.49 2.39 23.26
CA ARG A 48 -9.54 2.86 24.18
C ARG A 48 -9.06 4.08 24.95
N GLY A 49 -9.85 5.14 24.91
CA GLY A 49 -9.50 6.41 25.57
C GLY A 49 -8.72 7.39 24.67
N ALA A 50 -8.20 6.95 23.54
CA ALA A 50 -7.77 7.85 22.49
C ALA A 50 -9.01 8.25 21.66
N ALA A 51 -9.08 9.48 21.17
CA ALA A 51 -10.15 9.92 20.25
C ALA A 51 -9.95 9.29 18.87
N CYS A 52 -10.09 7.97 18.79
CA CYS A 52 -9.83 7.21 17.56
C CYS A 52 -11.01 7.29 16.61
N VAL A 53 -10.69 7.46 15.33
CA VAL A 53 -11.62 7.43 14.22
C VAL A 53 -11.35 6.19 13.38
N ILE A 54 -12.37 5.34 13.19
CA ILE A 54 -12.31 4.23 12.27
C ILE A 54 -12.95 4.66 10.97
N HIS A 55 -12.12 4.76 9.93
CA HIS A 55 -12.54 5.15 8.58
C HIS A 55 -12.70 3.93 7.68
N SER A 56 -13.76 3.89 6.89
CA SER A 56 -14.03 2.82 5.91
C SER A 56 -14.63 3.37 4.63
N ASP A 57 -14.70 2.54 3.60
CA ASP A 57 -15.59 2.75 2.47
C ASP A 57 -17.06 2.52 2.83
N GLN A 58 -17.97 2.69 1.84
CA GLN A 58 -19.42 2.47 2.02
C GLN A 58 -19.84 1.00 1.93
N GLY A 59 -18.94 0.05 2.22
CA GLY A 59 -19.29 -1.36 2.26
C GLY A 59 -20.45 -1.64 3.24
N SER A 60 -21.45 -2.42 2.82
CA SER A 60 -22.64 -2.70 3.63
C SER A 60 -22.34 -3.30 5.00
N GLN A 61 -21.24 -4.05 5.10
CA GLN A 61 -20.74 -4.63 6.35
C GLN A 61 -20.32 -3.56 7.37
N TYR A 62 -19.72 -2.45 6.91
CA TYR A 62 -19.28 -1.33 7.76
C TYR A 62 -20.46 -0.40 8.14
N LEU A 63 -21.49 -0.33 7.29
CA LEU A 63 -22.70 0.44 7.56
C LEU A 63 -23.73 -0.34 8.38
N SER A 64 -23.45 -1.59 8.73
CA SER A 64 -24.36 -2.41 9.53
C SER A 64 -24.52 -1.83 10.95
N THR A 65 -25.74 -1.88 11.47
CA THR A 65 -26.04 -1.45 12.84
C THR A 65 -25.24 -2.22 13.89
N THR A 66 -24.91 -3.46 13.62
CA THR A 66 -24.08 -4.31 14.48
C THR A 66 -22.65 -3.73 14.60
N PHE A 67 -22.03 -3.36 13.48
CA PHE A 67 -20.69 -2.79 13.49
C PHE A 67 -20.69 -1.37 14.09
N GLN A 68 -21.68 -0.55 13.76
CA GLN A 68 -21.83 0.79 14.33
C GLN A 68 -21.97 0.76 15.86
N ARG A 69 -22.76 -0.17 16.40
CA ARG A 69 -22.89 -0.35 17.87
C ARG A 69 -21.57 -0.79 18.47
N LEU A 70 -20.87 -1.75 17.86
CA LEU A 70 -19.57 -2.23 18.32
C LEU A 70 -18.56 -1.07 18.47
N LEU A 71 -18.49 -0.17 17.50
CA LEU A 71 -17.62 1.00 17.54
C LEU A 71 -18.05 1.99 18.65
N SER A 72 -19.37 2.24 18.75
CA SER A 72 -19.92 3.14 19.76
C SER A 72 -19.68 2.62 21.18
N ASP A 73 -19.83 1.32 21.41
CA ASP A 73 -19.65 0.68 22.72
C ASP A 73 -18.19 0.79 23.20
N ASP A 74 -17.23 0.74 22.28
CA ASP A 74 -15.81 0.94 22.56
C ASP A 74 -15.36 2.42 22.49
N GLY A 75 -16.27 3.35 22.20
CA GLY A 75 -16.02 4.81 22.20
C GLY A 75 -15.33 5.33 20.93
N PHE A 76 -15.35 4.56 19.82
CA PHE A 76 -14.77 4.98 18.56
C PHE A 76 -15.75 5.81 17.72
N LEU A 77 -15.21 6.78 16.97
CA LEU A 77 -15.95 7.52 15.98
C LEU A 77 -15.86 6.80 14.63
N GLN A 78 -17.00 6.63 13.96
CA GLN A 78 -17.02 6.11 12.61
C GLN A 78 -16.93 7.26 11.59
N SER A 79 -16.08 7.09 10.59
CA SER A 79 -16.00 7.93 9.40
C SER A 79 -16.14 7.05 8.15
N VAL A 80 -16.84 7.54 7.15
CA VAL A 80 -17.09 6.81 5.91
C VAL A 80 -16.75 7.70 4.73
N SER A 81 -16.03 7.17 3.74
CA SER A 81 -15.71 7.89 2.50
C SER A 81 -16.96 8.35 1.77
N ASP A 82 -16.90 9.50 1.13
CA ASP A 82 -17.95 9.94 0.21
C ASP A 82 -18.04 9.00 -1.01
N ARG A 83 -19.23 8.89 -1.57
CA ARG A 83 -19.48 8.02 -2.73
C ARG A 83 -18.64 8.49 -3.93
N GLY A 84 -17.73 7.61 -4.38
CA GLY A 84 -16.83 7.91 -5.50
C GLY A 84 -15.53 8.63 -5.13
N ASN A 85 -15.28 8.89 -3.83
CA ASN A 85 -14.02 9.46 -3.36
C ASN A 85 -13.07 8.36 -2.85
N SER A 86 -12.35 7.72 -3.76
CA SER A 86 -11.37 6.67 -3.42
C SER A 86 -10.12 7.23 -2.74
N GLN A 87 -9.86 8.54 -2.85
CA GLN A 87 -8.64 9.16 -2.29
C GLN A 87 -8.60 9.07 -0.76
N ASP A 88 -9.75 9.07 -0.10
CA ASP A 88 -9.84 8.98 1.36
C ASP A 88 -9.37 7.63 1.90
N ASN A 89 -9.47 6.56 1.10
CA ASN A 89 -9.05 5.20 1.45
C ASN A 89 -7.73 4.77 0.77
N ALA A 90 -7.01 5.69 0.13
CA ALA A 90 -5.78 5.43 -0.61
C ALA A 90 -4.72 4.61 0.19
N PRO A 91 -4.52 4.80 1.52
CA PRO A 91 -3.58 3.99 2.28
C PRO A 91 -3.93 2.50 2.32
N MET A 92 -5.24 2.17 2.37
CA MET A 92 -5.71 0.78 2.33
C MET A 92 -5.66 0.22 0.92
N GLU A 93 -6.06 1.01 -0.09
CA GLU A 93 -5.97 0.61 -1.49
C GLU A 93 -4.53 0.27 -1.89
N SER A 94 -3.57 1.08 -1.46
CA SER A 94 -2.14 0.84 -1.69
C SER A 94 -1.66 -0.46 -1.03
N PHE A 95 -2.09 -0.74 0.20
CA PHE A 95 -1.77 -1.99 0.90
C PHE A 95 -2.36 -3.20 0.16
N PHE A 96 -3.65 -3.18 -0.16
CA PHE A 96 -4.30 -4.26 -0.91
C PHE A 96 -3.74 -4.44 -2.32
N GLY A 97 -3.36 -3.35 -2.98
CA GLY A 97 -2.70 -3.39 -4.28
C GLY A 97 -1.39 -4.16 -4.22
N ARG A 98 -0.51 -3.84 -3.25
CA ARG A 98 0.75 -4.53 -3.03
C ARG A 98 0.54 -6.00 -2.67
N LEU A 99 -0.33 -6.29 -1.70
CA LEU A 99 -0.65 -7.66 -1.30
C LEU A 99 -1.12 -8.49 -2.50
N LYS A 100 -2.00 -7.95 -3.34
CA LYS A 100 -2.45 -8.64 -4.55
C LYS A 100 -1.31 -8.87 -5.54
N CYS A 101 -0.46 -7.88 -5.77
CA CYS A 101 0.68 -8.04 -6.67
C CYS A 101 1.65 -9.14 -6.20
N GLU A 102 1.85 -9.27 -4.89
CA GLU A 102 2.80 -10.23 -4.34
C GLU A 102 2.20 -11.63 -4.16
N LEU A 103 0.91 -11.75 -3.82
CA LEU A 103 0.31 -13.02 -3.45
C LEU A 103 -0.65 -13.63 -4.46
N LEU A 104 -1.20 -12.87 -5.42
CA LEU A 104 -2.32 -13.33 -6.23
C LEU A 104 -2.02 -14.63 -6.99
N ASP A 105 -0.83 -14.70 -7.58
CA ASP A 105 -0.39 -15.89 -8.33
C ASP A 105 -0.15 -17.09 -7.41
N LEU A 106 0.40 -16.87 -6.22
CA LEU A 106 0.63 -17.90 -5.21
C LEU A 106 -0.70 -18.41 -4.62
N VAL A 107 -1.62 -17.51 -4.31
CA VAL A 107 -2.99 -17.87 -3.85
C VAL A 107 -3.70 -18.73 -4.88
N ALA A 108 -3.48 -18.48 -6.17
CA ALA A 108 -4.07 -19.28 -7.24
C ALA A 108 -3.57 -20.74 -7.25
N LEU A 109 -2.44 -21.01 -6.63
CA LEU A 109 -1.83 -22.35 -6.54
C LEU A 109 -2.15 -23.10 -5.24
N CYS A 110 -2.70 -22.39 -4.24
CA CYS A 110 -3.00 -22.99 -2.94
C CYS A 110 -4.10 -24.07 -3.05
N PRO A 111 -3.93 -25.20 -2.35
CA PRO A 111 -4.88 -26.31 -2.41
C PRO A 111 -6.21 -25.99 -1.72
N ASP A 112 -6.19 -25.18 -0.67
CA ASP A 112 -7.34 -24.91 0.18
C ASP A 112 -7.32 -23.50 0.79
N ALA A 113 -8.46 -23.10 1.34
CA ALA A 113 -8.66 -21.78 1.94
C ALA A 113 -7.82 -21.58 3.22
N SER A 114 -7.49 -22.65 3.95
CA SER A 114 -6.69 -22.54 5.17
C SER A 114 -5.24 -22.18 4.85
N THR A 115 -4.70 -22.75 3.79
CA THR A 115 -3.37 -22.42 3.26
C THR A 115 -3.30 -20.96 2.78
N VAL A 116 -4.33 -20.49 2.07
CA VAL A 116 -4.44 -19.08 1.67
C VAL A 116 -4.48 -18.16 2.90
N SER A 117 -5.28 -18.53 3.91
CA SER A 117 -5.37 -17.74 5.14
C SER A 117 -4.02 -17.61 5.84
N ARG A 118 -3.29 -18.72 5.99
CA ARG A 118 -1.94 -18.72 6.59
C ARG A 118 -0.94 -17.87 5.77
N MET A 119 -1.00 -17.96 4.45
CA MET A 119 -0.16 -17.17 3.54
C MET A 119 -0.43 -15.67 3.69
N ILE A 120 -1.70 -15.26 3.73
CA ILE A 120 -2.07 -13.86 3.93
C ILE A 120 -1.62 -13.37 5.31
N SER A 121 -1.81 -14.17 6.36
CA SER A 121 -1.35 -13.83 7.71
C SER A 121 0.18 -13.72 7.79
N GLY A 122 0.91 -14.62 7.14
CA GLY A 122 2.37 -14.55 7.05
C GLY A 122 2.87 -13.32 6.28
N TYR A 123 2.15 -12.93 5.22
CA TYR A 123 2.43 -11.68 4.50
C TYR A 123 2.22 -10.46 5.38
N ILE A 124 1.12 -10.41 6.14
CA ILE A 124 0.83 -9.29 7.05
C ILE A 124 1.88 -9.21 8.16
N ASP A 125 2.29 -10.34 8.70
CA ASP A 125 3.39 -10.40 9.67
C ASP A 125 4.69 -9.84 9.07
N ALA A 126 5.07 -10.32 7.88
CA ALA A 126 6.23 -9.80 7.16
C ALA A 126 6.10 -8.30 6.84
N TYR A 127 4.92 -7.85 6.45
CA TYR A 127 4.65 -6.43 6.20
C TYR A 127 4.85 -5.59 7.47
N ASN A 128 4.36 -6.03 8.62
CA ASN A 128 4.50 -5.32 9.88
C ASN A 128 5.94 -5.31 10.42
N HIS A 129 6.67 -6.44 10.28
CA HIS A 129 7.94 -6.63 11.01
C HIS A 129 9.19 -6.65 10.12
N ARG A 130 9.07 -6.77 8.80
CA ARG A 130 10.21 -6.93 7.88
C ARG A 130 10.21 -5.94 6.71
N HIS A 131 9.11 -5.26 6.43
CA HIS A 131 9.02 -4.27 5.36
C HIS A 131 9.43 -2.89 5.86
N TYR A 132 10.70 -2.55 5.67
CA TYR A 132 11.22 -1.23 5.96
C TYR A 132 10.66 -0.18 5.00
N GLN A 133 10.18 0.95 5.53
CA GLN A 133 9.54 1.99 4.74
C GLN A 133 10.26 3.33 4.93
N TYR A 134 10.69 3.94 3.85
CA TYR A 134 11.34 5.25 3.90
C TYR A 134 10.46 6.32 4.57
N ALA A 135 9.14 6.28 4.33
CA ALA A 135 8.17 7.18 4.94
C ALA A 135 8.05 7.02 6.47
N LEU A 136 8.47 5.89 6.99
CA LEU A 136 8.50 5.54 8.42
C LEU A 136 9.91 5.69 9.01
N ALA A 137 10.69 6.61 8.48
CA ALA A 137 12.07 6.84 8.91
C ALA A 137 13.01 5.63 8.74
N GLY A 138 12.72 4.76 7.76
CA GLY A 138 13.49 3.55 7.53
C GLY A 138 13.13 2.40 8.49
N LEU A 139 12.05 2.53 9.25
CA LEU A 139 11.57 1.50 10.16
C LEU A 139 10.47 0.65 9.49
N THR A 140 10.23 -0.52 10.04
CA THR A 140 9.04 -1.30 9.77
C THR A 140 7.81 -0.66 10.43
N PRO A 141 6.58 -0.96 10.00
CA PRO A 141 5.38 -0.45 10.66
C PRO A 141 5.34 -0.68 12.16
N SER A 142 5.67 -1.88 12.64
CA SER A 142 5.68 -2.25 14.05
C SER A 142 6.77 -1.53 14.85
N GLU A 143 7.97 -1.41 14.28
CA GLU A 143 9.05 -0.62 14.89
C GLU A 143 8.67 0.85 15.00
N TYR A 144 8.03 1.38 13.95
CA TYR A 144 7.58 2.77 13.95
C TYR A 144 6.43 3.01 14.94
N TYR A 145 5.51 2.04 15.10
CA TYR A 145 4.48 2.07 16.12
C TYR A 145 5.11 2.14 17.52
N THR A 146 6.05 1.25 17.83
CA THR A 146 6.80 1.23 19.09
C THR A 146 7.54 2.55 19.31
N TYR A 147 8.20 3.06 18.27
CA TYR A 147 8.91 4.34 18.36
C TYR A 147 7.97 5.52 18.68
N VAL A 148 6.81 5.57 18.03
CA VAL A 148 5.83 6.65 18.26
C VAL A 148 5.24 6.60 19.67
N THR A 149 4.98 5.40 20.20
CA THR A 149 4.39 5.21 21.52
C THR A 149 5.40 5.35 22.66
N THR A 150 6.65 4.92 22.47
CA THR A 150 7.67 4.95 23.52
C THR A 150 8.65 6.12 23.43
N GLY A 151 8.78 6.74 22.24
CA GLY A 151 9.80 7.75 21.96
C GLY A 151 11.21 7.20 21.76
N ILE A 152 11.40 5.88 21.80
CA ILE A 152 12.70 5.20 21.66
C ILE A 152 12.88 4.70 20.23
N TYR A 153 13.90 5.23 19.54
CA TYR A 153 14.21 4.75 18.19
C TYR A 153 14.97 3.41 18.28
N PRO A 154 14.56 2.35 17.57
CA PRO A 154 15.10 0.99 17.75
C PRO A 154 16.61 0.87 17.56
N VAL A 155 17.18 1.72 16.70
CA VAL A 155 18.63 1.69 16.38
C VAL A 155 19.49 2.32 17.49
N ASP A 156 18.90 3.13 18.38
CA ASP A 156 19.62 3.79 19.48
C ASP A 156 20.28 2.78 20.42
N ASN A 157 19.62 1.63 20.62
CA ASN A 157 20.18 0.54 21.42
C ASN A 157 21.32 -0.24 20.73
N TYR A 158 21.39 -0.18 19.39
CA TYR A 158 22.37 -0.97 18.63
C TYR A 158 23.73 -0.27 18.49
N TYR A 159 23.75 1.07 18.41
CA TYR A 159 24.96 1.86 18.18
C TYR A 159 25.44 2.67 19.38
N GLY A 160 24.77 2.57 20.51
CA GLY A 160 25.11 3.34 21.71
C GLY A 160 24.95 4.87 21.54
N ILE A 161 24.25 5.29 20.48
CA ILE A 161 23.95 6.69 20.21
C ILE A 161 22.74 7.06 21.06
N LYS A 162 22.92 7.97 22.03
CA LYS A 162 21.80 8.44 22.85
C LYS A 162 20.80 9.21 21.98
N ALA A 163 19.52 8.87 22.07
CA ALA A 163 18.42 9.51 21.35
C ALA A 163 18.37 11.04 21.51
N THR A 164 19.00 11.58 22.55
CA THR A 164 19.14 13.01 22.81
C THR A 164 20.06 13.74 21.83
N GLU A 165 20.89 13.01 21.07
CA GLU A 165 21.84 13.59 20.10
C GLU A 165 21.29 13.61 18.67
N LEU A 166 20.28 12.79 18.40
CA LEU A 166 19.55 12.80 17.13
C LEU A 166 18.36 13.76 17.24
N MET A 167 18.21 14.68 16.30
CA MET A 167 17.00 15.51 16.25
C MET A 167 15.78 14.59 16.35
N PRO A 168 14.85 14.86 17.28
CA PRO A 168 13.63 14.07 17.38
C PRO A 168 13.02 13.96 15.99
N ILE A 169 12.68 12.76 15.54
CA ILE A 169 12.07 12.53 14.19
C ILE A 169 10.86 13.44 13.96
N GLN A 170 10.11 13.77 15.02
CA GLN A 170 9.04 14.75 14.93
C GLN A 170 9.55 16.13 14.49
N ALA A 171 10.72 16.57 14.97
CA ALA A 171 11.35 17.81 14.51
C ALA A 171 11.83 17.69 13.06
N LEU A 172 12.36 16.53 12.66
CA LEU A 172 12.76 16.26 11.28
C LEU A 172 11.56 16.19 10.33
N ILE A 173 10.46 15.55 10.74
CA ILE A 173 9.19 15.51 10.00
C ILE A 173 8.60 16.93 9.92
N ALA A 174 8.59 17.69 11.01
CA ALA A 174 8.12 19.07 11.04
C ALA A 174 8.99 19.97 10.15
N ALA A 175 10.31 19.82 10.19
CA ALA A 175 11.24 20.55 9.31
C ALA A 175 11.01 20.20 7.84
N ARG A 176 10.81 18.93 7.49
CA ARG A 176 10.47 18.49 6.12
C ARG A 176 9.12 19.01 5.66
N ARG A 177 8.09 19.00 6.52
CA ARG A 177 6.78 19.59 6.22
C ARG A 177 6.91 21.08 5.94
N ARG A 178 7.58 21.84 6.81
CA ARG A 178 7.85 23.27 6.60
C ARG A 178 8.59 23.54 5.29
N ALA A 179 9.64 22.76 4.99
CA ALA A 179 10.39 22.87 3.75
C ALA A 179 9.51 22.55 2.51
N ALA A 180 8.65 21.53 2.60
CA ALA A 180 7.72 21.17 1.54
C ALA A 180 6.64 22.25 1.33
N GLU A 181 6.10 22.81 2.40
CA GLU A 181 5.13 23.93 2.36
C GLU A 181 5.75 25.19 1.77
N GLU A 182 6.96 25.53 2.16
CA GLU A 182 7.69 26.65 1.61
C GLU A 182 7.99 26.50 0.11
N LYS A 183 8.39 25.28 -0.29
CA LYS A 183 8.60 24.93 -1.70
C LYS A 183 7.28 25.00 -2.50
N ALA A 184 6.18 24.53 -1.92
CA ALA A 184 4.85 24.62 -2.52
C ALA A 184 4.37 26.08 -2.63
N LYS A 185 4.64 26.91 -1.63
CA LYS A 185 4.34 28.35 -1.65
C LYS A 185 5.12 29.04 -2.77
N LYS A 186 6.43 28.83 -2.85
CA LYS A 186 7.28 29.38 -3.94
C LYS A 186 6.78 28.94 -5.32
N TYR A 187 6.36 27.69 -5.45
CA TYR A 187 5.80 27.16 -6.70
C TYR A 187 4.46 27.83 -7.06
N ARG A 188 3.57 28.01 -6.07
CA ARG A 188 2.29 28.72 -6.28
C ARG A 188 2.50 30.17 -6.70
N GLU A 189 3.42 30.88 -6.06
CA GLU A 189 3.75 32.27 -6.40
C GLU A 189 4.36 32.40 -7.81
N ALA A 190 5.31 31.49 -8.16
CA ALA A 190 5.88 31.44 -9.49
C ALA A 190 4.86 31.09 -10.57
N SER A 191 3.93 30.19 -10.25
CA SER A 191 2.83 29.80 -11.13
C SER A 191 1.82 30.94 -11.31
N ALA A 192 1.51 31.68 -10.23
CA ALA A 192 0.64 32.88 -10.29
C ALA A 192 1.27 33.97 -11.15
N LYS A 193 2.57 34.25 -10.98
CA LYS A 193 3.30 35.21 -11.85
C LYS A 193 3.27 34.80 -13.31
N LYS A 194 3.50 33.50 -13.60
CA LYS A 194 3.39 32.94 -14.97
C LYS A 194 1.98 33.10 -15.54
N ARG A 195 0.93 32.88 -14.73
CA ARG A 195 -0.47 33.07 -15.17
C ARG A 195 -0.80 34.53 -15.45
N ALA A 196 -0.35 35.45 -14.60
CA ALA A 196 -0.53 36.87 -14.82
C ALA A 196 0.16 37.39 -16.10
N MET A 197 1.42 36.95 -16.34
CA MET A 197 2.13 37.22 -17.59
C MET A 197 1.47 36.60 -18.82
N ALA A 198 0.91 35.39 -18.69
CA ALA A 198 0.21 34.72 -19.78
C ALA A 198 -1.14 35.38 -20.12
N GLN A 199 -1.82 35.97 -19.13
CA GLN A 199 -3.07 36.70 -19.37
C GLN A 199 -2.85 37.99 -20.20
N GLY A 200 -1.71 38.67 -20.02
CA GLY A 200 -1.34 39.81 -20.86
C GLY A 200 -1.06 39.48 -22.32
N LYS A 201 -0.55 38.25 -22.59
CA LYS A 201 -0.22 37.79 -23.95
C LYS A 201 -1.36 37.06 -24.67
N LYS A 202 -2.47 36.77 -24.00
CA LYS A 202 -3.62 36.02 -24.58
C LYS A 202 -4.42 36.79 -25.65
N LYS A 203 -4.15 38.07 -25.85
CA LYS A 203 -4.86 38.92 -26.81
C LYS A 203 -4.17 39.03 -28.17
N ASP A 204 -2.99 38.43 -28.35
CA ASP A 204 -2.28 38.46 -29.63
C ASP A 204 -2.65 37.23 -30.46
N PRO A 205 -3.28 37.40 -31.65
CA PRO A 205 -3.69 36.29 -32.51
C PRO A 205 -2.53 35.38 -32.94
N GLU A 206 -1.35 35.93 -33.24
CA GLU A 206 -0.18 35.17 -33.63
C GLU A 206 0.35 34.28 -32.47
N PHE A 207 0.28 34.80 -31.25
CA PHE A 207 0.63 34.05 -30.06
C PHE A 207 -0.33 32.87 -29.82
N VAL A 208 -1.62 33.06 -30.08
CA VAL A 208 -2.62 31.99 -29.93
C VAL A 208 -2.37 30.87 -30.93
N ILE A 209 -2.13 31.20 -32.20
CA ILE A 209 -1.83 30.22 -33.25
C ILE A 209 -0.55 29.44 -32.92
N ALA A 210 0.53 30.13 -32.55
CA ALA A 210 1.79 29.50 -32.20
C ALA A 210 1.67 28.58 -30.96
N ARG A 211 0.84 28.98 -29.99
CA ARG A 211 0.52 28.18 -28.81
C ARG A 211 -0.20 26.89 -29.20
N ASP A 212 -1.23 26.99 -30.02
CA ASP A 212 -2.06 25.85 -30.40
C ASP A 212 -1.30 24.85 -31.26
N GLN A 213 -0.44 25.35 -32.17
CA GLN A 213 0.49 24.51 -32.92
C GLN A 213 1.49 23.79 -31.99
N ARG A 214 2.00 24.44 -30.92
CA ARG A 214 2.89 23.82 -29.95
C ARG A 214 2.18 22.76 -29.12
N ILE A 215 0.93 23.00 -28.76
CA ILE A 215 0.10 22.01 -28.04
C ILE A 215 -0.13 20.79 -28.94
N LEU A 216 -0.53 20.98 -30.19
CA LEU A 216 -0.76 19.91 -31.15
C LEU A 216 0.51 19.06 -31.36
N ARG A 217 1.67 19.69 -31.56
CA ARG A 217 2.96 18.97 -31.67
C ARG A 217 3.28 18.15 -30.41
N ARG A 218 2.99 18.67 -29.21
CA ARG A 218 3.18 17.95 -27.95
C ARG A 218 2.25 16.75 -27.81
N GLU A 219 1.00 16.90 -28.19
CA GLU A 219 0.04 15.79 -28.13
C GLU A 219 0.38 14.70 -29.16
N ILE A 220 0.79 15.07 -30.38
CA ILE A 220 1.28 14.11 -31.38
C ILE A 220 2.51 13.35 -30.85
N ALA A 221 3.51 14.06 -30.30
CA ALA A 221 4.71 13.44 -29.74
C ALA A 221 4.38 12.51 -28.57
N LYS A 222 3.43 12.90 -27.73
CA LYS A 222 2.96 12.09 -26.60
C LYS A 222 2.24 10.81 -27.09
N TRP A 223 1.43 10.93 -28.12
CA TRP A 223 0.73 9.80 -28.75
C TRP A 223 1.70 8.81 -29.40
N THR A 224 2.70 9.31 -30.14
CA THR A 224 3.75 8.49 -30.75
C THR A 224 4.54 7.74 -29.69
N ARG A 225 4.98 8.45 -28.63
CA ARG A 225 5.71 7.85 -27.50
C ARG A 225 4.88 6.82 -26.72
N SER A 226 3.59 7.09 -26.53
CA SER A 226 2.65 6.16 -25.88
C SER A 226 2.46 4.89 -26.70
N LYS A 227 2.40 5.00 -28.03
CA LYS A 227 2.27 3.86 -28.95
C LYS A 227 3.53 2.98 -28.93
N GLU A 228 4.70 3.59 -28.98
CA GLU A 228 5.98 2.87 -28.88
C GLU A 228 6.13 2.17 -27.53
N LEU A 229 5.81 2.86 -26.43
CA LEU A 229 5.83 2.29 -25.10
C LEU A 229 4.85 1.11 -24.96
N ALA A 230 3.65 1.25 -25.50
CA ALA A 230 2.65 0.18 -25.50
C ALA A 230 3.12 -1.06 -26.30
N LEU A 231 3.77 -0.85 -27.45
CA LEU A 231 4.34 -1.95 -28.22
C LEU A 231 5.49 -2.65 -27.48
N GLN A 232 6.35 -1.90 -26.80
CA GLN A 232 7.41 -2.47 -25.96
C GLN A 232 6.82 -3.25 -24.78
N GLN A 233 5.79 -2.70 -24.12
CA GLN A 233 5.11 -3.39 -23.02
C GLN A 233 4.43 -4.68 -23.49
N ILE A 234 3.80 -4.69 -24.66
CA ILE A 234 3.18 -5.90 -25.24
C ILE A 234 4.24 -6.97 -25.52
N SER A 235 5.39 -6.60 -26.07
CA SER A 235 6.50 -7.53 -26.29
C SER A 235 7.01 -8.11 -24.97
N HIS A 236 7.22 -7.26 -23.99
CA HIS A 236 7.66 -7.68 -22.65
C HIS A 236 6.63 -8.57 -21.95
N LEU A 237 5.34 -8.22 -22.05
CA LEU A 237 4.25 -9.04 -21.49
C LEU A 237 4.15 -10.43 -22.15
N ARG A 238 4.45 -10.56 -23.44
CA ARG A 238 4.50 -11.87 -24.11
C ARG A 238 5.61 -12.74 -23.55
N GLU A 239 6.80 -12.19 -23.37
CA GLU A 239 7.94 -12.88 -22.76
C GLU A 239 7.63 -13.32 -21.32
N ILE A 240 7.05 -12.41 -20.53
CA ILE A 240 6.56 -12.68 -19.17
C ILE A 240 5.54 -13.81 -19.18
N LEU A 241 4.60 -13.81 -20.12
CA LEU A 241 3.54 -14.81 -20.18
C LEU A 241 4.13 -16.21 -20.45
N GLU A 242 5.09 -16.32 -21.38
CA GLU A 242 5.77 -17.60 -21.67
C GLU A 242 6.54 -18.13 -20.45
N LEU A 243 7.28 -17.27 -19.77
CA LEU A 243 8.02 -17.63 -18.54
C LEU A 243 7.08 -17.99 -17.40
N SER A 244 5.97 -17.27 -17.26
CA SER A 244 4.97 -17.56 -16.23
C SER A 244 4.22 -18.88 -16.49
N GLN A 245 4.01 -19.26 -17.74
CA GLN A 245 3.41 -20.54 -18.09
C GLN A 245 4.31 -21.72 -17.71
N LYS A 246 5.63 -21.61 -17.93
CA LYS A 246 6.62 -22.61 -17.51
C LYS A 246 6.68 -22.72 -15.99
N ALA A 247 6.74 -21.60 -15.28
CA ALA A 247 6.71 -21.56 -13.82
C ALA A 247 5.41 -22.12 -13.23
N ARG A 248 4.26 -21.83 -13.85
CA ARG A 248 2.97 -22.42 -13.46
C ARG A 248 2.93 -23.92 -13.65
N ALA A 249 3.40 -24.42 -14.79
CA ALA A 249 3.43 -25.85 -15.06
C ALA A 249 4.29 -26.57 -14.01
N TYR A 250 5.42 -26.01 -13.63
CA TYR A 250 6.29 -26.53 -12.58
C TYR A 250 5.61 -26.53 -11.20
N LEU A 251 5.03 -25.40 -10.79
CA LEU A 251 4.36 -25.28 -9.48
C LEU A 251 3.11 -26.14 -9.36
N MET A 252 2.43 -26.45 -10.47
CA MET A 252 1.26 -27.35 -10.48
C MET A 252 1.65 -28.80 -10.12
N THR A 253 2.92 -29.18 -10.29
CA THR A 253 3.46 -30.49 -9.94
C THR A 253 4.22 -30.48 -8.60
N ALA A 254 4.42 -29.30 -8.03
CA ALA A 254 5.16 -29.12 -6.79
C ALA A 254 4.35 -29.56 -5.55
N SER A 255 5.04 -30.12 -4.55
CA SER A 255 4.42 -30.44 -3.26
C SER A 255 4.08 -29.15 -2.47
N ALA A 256 3.12 -29.28 -1.55
CA ALA A 256 2.74 -28.15 -0.67
C ALA A 256 3.92 -27.66 0.19
N ASP A 257 4.81 -28.58 0.61
CA ASP A 257 6.01 -28.25 1.38
C ASP A 257 7.01 -27.42 0.55
N LEU A 258 7.19 -27.77 -0.72
CA LEU A 258 8.04 -27.00 -1.62
C LEU A 258 7.50 -25.59 -1.84
N ILE A 259 6.19 -25.45 -2.02
CA ILE A 259 5.55 -24.12 -2.17
C ILE A 259 5.76 -23.27 -0.91
N LEU A 260 5.68 -23.87 0.27
CA LEU A 260 5.90 -23.19 1.54
C LEU A 260 7.37 -22.77 1.72
N GLN A 261 8.33 -23.62 1.37
CA GLN A 261 9.76 -23.30 1.39
C GLN A 261 10.09 -22.12 0.46
N LEU A 262 9.58 -22.15 -0.77
CA LEU A 262 9.74 -21.08 -1.74
C LEU A 262 9.13 -19.75 -1.24
N TYR A 263 7.96 -19.83 -0.62
CA TYR A 263 7.33 -18.65 -0.02
C TYR A 263 8.18 -18.02 1.10
N ASN A 264 8.81 -18.87 1.93
CA ASN A 264 9.71 -18.42 3.01
C ASN A 264 11.07 -17.91 2.49
N GLY A 265 11.31 -17.94 1.20
CA GLY A 265 12.56 -17.47 0.58
C GLY A 265 13.65 -18.52 0.53
N GLU A 266 13.33 -19.80 0.81
CA GLU A 266 14.25 -20.92 0.82
C GLU A 266 14.32 -21.60 -0.55
N ASN A 267 15.50 -22.11 -0.91
CA ASN A 267 15.73 -23.00 -2.06
C ASN A 267 15.37 -22.47 -3.47
N TRP A 268 15.17 -21.19 -3.68
CA TRP A 268 14.87 -20.62 -5.01
C TRP A 268 15.92 -20.96 -6.07
N GLY A 269 17.19 -20.98 -5.68
CA GLY A 269 18.31 -21.29 -6.57
C GLY A 269 18.35 -22.74 -7.08
N ALA A 270 17.63 -23.64 -6.43
CA ALA A 270 17.54 -25.05 -6.84
C ALA A 270 16.49 -25.31 -7.94
N HIS A 271 15.71 -24.28 -8.31
CA HIS A 271 14.57 -24.39 -9.23
C HIS A 271 14.67 -23.38 -10.37
N PRO A 272 15.46 -23.65 -11.43
CA PRO A 272 15.70 -22.71 -12.53
C PRO A 272 14.40 -22.31 -13.26
N GLU A 273 13.35 -23.15 -13.22
CA GLU A 273 12.03 -22.85 -13.79
C GLU A 273 11.35 -21.67 -13.08
N LEU A 274 11.74 -21.36 -11.86
CA LEU A 274 11.22 -20.28 -11.04
C LEU A 274 12.11 -19.04 -11.04
N ALA A 275 13.22 -19.05 -11.76
CA ALA A 275 14.19 -17.95 -11.81
C ALA A 275 13.53 -16.60 -12.20
N TYR A 276 12.47 -16.64 -13.00
CA TYR A 276 11.70 -15.47 -13.36
C TYR A 276 10.96 -14.86 -12.15
N ILE A 277 10.29 -15.68 -11.35
CA ILE A 277 9.55 -15.22 -10.15
C ILE A 277 10.54 -14.66 -9.13
N TYR A 278 11.71 -15.30 -8.98
CA TYR A 278 12.78 -14.81 -8.12
C TYR A 278 13.31 -13.44 -8.56
N LYS A 279 13.57 -13.27 -9.86
CA LYS A 279 14.02 -12.00 -10.44
C LYS A 279 13.02 -10.86 -10.28
N MET A 280 11.73 -11.15 -10.39
CA MET A 280 10.67 -10.17 -10.13
C MET A 280 10.59 -9.75 -8.67
N ARG A 281 10.95 -10.65 -7.73
CA ARG A 281 11.00 -10.35 -6.29
C ARG A 281 12.13 -9.38 -5.93
N GLU A 282 13.25 -9.40 -6.66
CA GLU A 282 14.37 -8.45 -6.47
C GLU A 282 14.10 -7.06 -7.04
N LEU A 283 13.13 -6.92 -7.94
CA LEU A 283 12.77 -5.65 -8.59
C LEU A 283 11.70 -4.85 -7.84
N PHE A 284 11.09 -5.44 -6.79
CA PHE A 284 10.06 -4.85 -5.92
C PHE A 284 10.48 -4.88 -4.46
#